data_eafebfb79af9891d9aea701cdef59afc
#
_entry.id   eafebfb79af9891d9aea701cdef59afc
#
_cell.length_a   1.000
_cell.length_b   1.000
_cell.length_c   1.000
_cell.angle_alpha   90.00
_cell.angle_beta   90.00
_cell.angle_gamma   90.00
#
_symmetry.space_group_name_H-M   'P 1'
#
loop_
_entity.id
_entity.type
_entity.pdbx_description
1 polymer ?
#
loop_
_entity_poly.entity_id
_entity_poly.type
_entity_poly.pdbx_seq_one_letter_code
_entity_poly.pdbx_strand_id
1 'polypeptide(L)'
;FFFSSRRRHTRYIGDWSSDVCSSDLVDAMTGMPWELKFPKIVGVELKGTLNGWTSPKDVILKLAGIVSAKGGTGCIIEYFGSGADVISCTGKGTICNMGAEIGATTSIFGYDNKMEEYLIATGRDEVAALANNYKEYLKADSEVLDNPEKYYDKLITIDLSLLEPHINGPFSPDIATPISKMKEVAKKNNWPTKIDVGLIGSCTNSSYEDISRASSIARQATQKGLKTKSEFTITPGSEQVRYTIERDGMIDMFESLGAKVFANACGPCIGQWSRSGAEKNEKNTIVHSFNRNFAKRADGNPNTHAFVASPEIVTALAIAGDLTFNPLEDLLYNENNDKIKLSTPEGSSLPKKGFEVEDLGYLSPSANGSHIEINVDPNSERLQLLEPFNAWDGKNFRNLKLLIKVKGKCTTDHISMAGPWLKYRGHLNNISNNMLTGAINFFNNKADNVKNQLTGDYGSVPDIQRDYLFNGIGTIVVGEENYGEGSSREHAAMEPRHLGVKVILVRSFARIHETNLK
;
A
#
# COMPACT_ATOMS: atom_id res chain seq x y z
N PHE A 1 -31.26 0.31 13.84
CA PHE A 1 -30.63 1.20 14.83
C PHE A 1 -29.29 0.58 15.23
N PHE A 2 -28.19 1.26 14.90
CA PHE A 2 -26.85 0.91 15.34
C PHE A 2 -26.56 1.75 16.60
N PHE A 3 -26.38 1.11 17.73
CA PHE A 3 -25.88 1.79 18.93
C PHE A 3 -24.36 1.71 18.91
N SER A 4 -23.71 2.80 18.52
CA SER A 4 -22.28 3.00 18.75
C SER A 4 -22.09 3.53 20.16
N SER A 5 -21.46 2.77 21.04
CA SER A 5 -21.00 3.31 22.32
C SER A 5 -19.76 4.17 22.07
N ARG A 6 -19.84 5.47 22.40
CA ARG A 6 -18.71 6.41 22.37
C ARG A 6 -17.64 6.00 23.39
N ARG A 7 -16.79 5.04 23.06
CA ARG A 7 -15.57 4.76 23.81
C ARG A 7 -14.38 4.70 22.86
N ARG A 8 -13.30 5.35 23.29
CA ARG A 8 -12.00 5.56 22.64
C ARG A 8 -11.60 4.41 21.71
N HIS A 9 -11.59 4.68 20.42
CA HIS A 9 -11.03 3.77 19.43
C HIS A 9 -9.50 3.80 19.53
N THR A 10 -8.92 2.80 20.17
CA THR A 10 -7.52 2.47 19.95
C THR A 10 -7.43 1.75 18.61
N ARG A 11 -6.93 2.44 17.59
CA ARG A 11 -6.61 1.83 16.29
C ARG A 11 -5.58 0.74 16.51
N TYR A 12 -5.94 -0.50 16.23
CA TYR A 12 -4.97 -1.54 15.98
C TYR A 12 -4.48 -1.37 14.55
N ILE A 13 -3.17 -1.21 14.37
CA ILE A 13 -2.54 -1.15 13.06
C ILE A 13 -2.46 -2.58 12.52
N GLY A 14 -3.52 -3.02 11.87
CA GLY A 14 -3.52 -4.17 11.00
C GLY A 14 -3.39 -3.67 9.57
N ASP A 15 -2.74 -4.42 8.76
CA ASP A 15 -2.52 -4.32 7.33
C ASP A 15 -3.34 -3.23 6.58
N TRP A 16 -2.73 -2.07 6.37
CA TRP A 16 -3.29 -0.91 5.65
C TRP A 16 -3.20 -1.07 4.12
N SER A 17 -2.97 -2.27 3.67
CA SER A 17 -2.50 -2.56 2.33
C SER A 17 -3.50 -2.47 1.19
N SER A 18 -4.74 -2.15 1.45
CA SER A 18 -5.76 -2.20 0.40
C SER A 18 -6.72 -1.01 0.41
N ASP A 19 -6.31 0.19 0.83
CA ASP A 19 -7.25 0.88 1.66
C ASP A 19 -7.62 2.27 1.24
N VAL A 20 -7.85 2.43 -0.06
CA VAL A 20 -8.98 3.27 -0.48
C VAL A 20 -10.14 2.32 -0.70
N CYS A 21 -11.01 2.22 0.28
CA CYS A 21 -12.25 1.49 0.15
C CYS A 21 -13.21 2.18 -0.77
N SER A 22 -14.01 1.40 -1.45
CA SER A 22 -15.22 1.92 -2.11
C SER A 22 -16.11 2.70 -1.14
N SER A 23 -16.18 2.33 0.13
CA SER A 23 -16.93 3.06 1.17
C SER A 23 -16.34 4.42 1.52
N ASP A 24 -15.01 4.53 1.68
CA ASP A 24 -14.37 5.83 1.92
C ASP A 24 -14.52 6.74 0.71
N LEU A 25 -14.50 6.16 -0.50
CA LEU A 25 -14.77 6.90 -1.72
C LEU A 25 -16.22 7.39 -1.79
N VAL A 26 -17.19 6.56 -1.40
CA VAL A 26 -18.61 6.95 -1.32
C VAL A 26 -18.81 8.05 -0.28
N ASP A 27 -18.18 7.96 0.89
CA ASP A 27 -18.24 9.00 1.91
C ASP A 27 -17.71 10.34 1.35
N ALA A 28 -16.58 10.31 0.64
CA ALA A 28 -16.03 11.50 0.00
C ALA A 28 -16.96 12.06 -1.11
N MET A 29 -17.53 11.19 -1.96
CA MET A 29 -18.42 11.57 -3.04
C MET A 29 -19.76 12.13 -2.54
N THR A 30 -20.25 11.68 -1.41
CA THR A 30 -21.51 12.12 -0.79
C THR A 30 -21.33 13.27 0.20
N GLY A 31 -20.09 13.72 0.43
CA GLY A 31 -19.79 14.81 1.36
C GLY A 31 -20.02 14.43 2.82
N MET A 32 -19.97 13.14 3.15
CA MET A 32 -20.12 12.69 4.55
C MET A 32 -18.94 13.18 5.39
N PRO A 33 -19.17 13.75 6.58
CA PRO A 33 -18.10 14.26 7.43
C PRO A 33 -17.23 13.11 7.98
N TRP A 34 -15.92 13.28 7.84
CA TRP A 34 -14.96 12.36 8.42
C TRP A 34 -14.58 12.79 9.85
N GLU A 35 -15.04 12.06 10.83
CA GLU A 35 -14.69 12.34 12.23
C GLU A 35 -13.28 11.84 12.56
N LEU A 36 -12.37 12.78 12.81
CA LEU A 36 -11.00 12.50 13.28
C LEU A 36 -10.83 12.96 14.73
N LYS A 37 -10.14 12.11 15.51
CA LYS A 37 -9.56 12.60 16.77
C LYS A 37 -8.48 13.63 16.40
N PHE A 38 -8.46 14.79 17.09
CA PHE A 38 -7.45 15.82 16.88
C PHE A 38 -6.04 15.20 16.93
N PRO A 39 -5.28 15.23 15.83
CA PRO A 39 -3.98 14.57 15.75
C PRO A 39 -2.89 15.37 16.45
N LYS A 40 -1.84 14.69 16.88
CA LYS A 40 -0.58 15.34 17.25
C LYS A 40 0.17 15.75 16.00
N ILE A 41 1.04 16.73 16.11
CA ILE A 41 1.88 17.19 15.00
C ILE A 41 3.34 16.85 15.32
N VAL A 42 3.96 16.09 14.42
CA VAL A 42 5.39 15.76 14.48
C VAL A 42 6.11 16.55 13.41
N GLY A 43 6.98 17.45 13.81
CA GLY A 43 7.86 18.19 12.91
C GLY A 43 9.08 17.35 12.53
N VAL A 44 9.37 17.25 11.24
CA VAL A 44 10.60 16.64 10.70
C VAL A 44 11.39 17.71 9.97
N GLU A 45 12.41 18.23 10.64
CA GLU A 45 13.31 19.22 10.09
C GLU A 45 14.36 18.54 9.19
N LEU A 46 14.37 18.91 7.90
CA LEU A 46 15.35 18.44 6.93
C LEU A 46 16.41 19.51 6.69
N LYS A 47 17.68 19.18 6.93
CA LYS A 47 18.83 20.07 6.71
C LYS A 47 19.73 19.56 5.61
N GLY A 48 20.46 20.46 4.97
CA GLY A 48 21.45 20.10 3.95
C GLY A 48 20.83 19.59 2.64
N THR A 49 21.56 18.77 1.89
CA THR A 49 21.17 18.27 0.57
C THR A 49 21.49 16.79 0.42
N LEU A 50 20.67 16.08 -0.33
CA LEU A 50 20.93 14.67 -0.72
C LEU A 50 22.15 14.59 -1.63
N ASN A 51 23.02 13.64 -1.40
CA ASN A 51 24.28 13.49 -2.12
C ASN A 51 24.49 12.05 -2.64
N GLY A 52 25.11 11.96 -3.80
CA GLY A 52 25.61 10.68 -4.31
C GLY A 52 24.50 9.64 -4.53
N TRP A 53 24.59 8.56 -3.76
CA TRP A 53 23.66 7.42 -3.85
C TRP A 53 22.38 7.59 -3.04
N THR A 54 22.26 8.66 -2.23
CA THR A 54 21.03 8.91 -1.47
C THR A 54 19.91 9.48 -2.33
N SER A 55 18.70 9.17 -1.95
CA SER A 55 17.48 9.58 -2.63
C SER A 55 16.41 10.00 -1.60
N PRO A 56 15.32 10.65 -2.02
CA PRO A 56 14.20 10.96 -1.12
C PRO A 56 13.66 9.73 -0.38
N LYS A 57 13.74 8.54 -0.97
CA LYS A 57 13.37 7.27 -0.32
C LYS A 57 14.13 7.04 0.97
N ASP A 58 15.40 7.38 1.02
CA ASP A 58 16.24 7.13 2.20
C ASP A 58 15.84 8.00 3.39
N VAL A 59 15.24 9.16 3.15
CA VAL A 59 14.69 10.03 4.20
C VAL A 59 13.60 9.30 4.98
N ILE A 60 12.62 8.75 4.27
CA ILE A 60 11.50 8.06 4.93
C ILE A 60 11.90 6.68 5.47
N LEU A 61 12.86 5.98 4.85
CA LEU A 61 13.43 4.75 5.39
C LEU A 61 14.14 5.01 6.71
N LYS A 62 14.93 6.08 6.78
CA LYS A 62 15.58 6.54 8.03
C LYS A 62 14.56 6.92 9.08
N LEU A 63 13.55 7.71 8.70
CA LEU A 63 12.50 8.14 9.62
C LEU A 63 11.72 6.95 10.18
N ALA A 64 11.39 5.96 9.34
CA ALA A 64 10.73 4.73 9.78
C ALA A 64 11.54 4.01 10.88
N GLY A 65 12.86 3.96 10.76
CA GLY A 65 13.73 3.42 11.80
C GLY A 65 13.73 4.23 13.10
N ILE A 66 13.51 5.56 13.02
CA ILE A 66 13.48 6.44 14.21
C ILE A 66 12.13 6.36 14.95
N VAL A 67 11.02 6.36 14.21
CA VAL A 67 9.68 6.44 14.81
C VAL A 67 8.99 5.08 14.95
N SER A 68 9.47 4.06 14.27
CA SER A 68 8.87 2.74 14.08
C SER A 68 7.56 2.75 13.27
N ALA A 69 7.08 1.58 12.89
CA ALA A 69 5.83 1.40 12.11
C ALA A 69 4.56 1.91 12.84
N LYS A 70 4.63 2.22 14.13
CA LYS A 70 3.50 2.69 14.96
C LYS A 70 3.69 4.11 15.48
N GLY A 71 4.87 4.70 15.32
CA GLY A 71 5.22 5.97 15.97
C GLY A 71 4.47 7.18 15.46
N GLY A 72 3.93 7.13 14.23
CA GLY A 72 3.11 8.17 13.64
C GLY A 72 1.60 8.02 13.90
N THR A 73 1.17 7.01 14.65
CA THR A 73 -0.27 6.75 14.87
C THR A 73 -0.96 7.94 15.55
N GLY A 74 -1.99 8.46 14.89
CA GLY A 74 -2.73 9.64 15.36
C GLY A 74 -1.93 10.93 15.25
N CYS A 75 -0.89 10.97 14.39
CA CYS A 75 -0.08 12.14 14.15
C CYS A 75 -0.19 12.60 12.70
N ILE A 76 0.00 13.90 12.48
CA ILE A 76 0.37 14.51 11.21
C ILE A 76 1.89 14.67 11.22
N ILE A 77 2.55 14.26 10.15
CA ILE A 77 3.99 14.48 9.99
C ILE A 77 4.19 15.67 9.04
N GLU A 78 4.78 16.73 9.55
CA GLU A 78 5.10 17.92 8.77
C GLU A 78 6.61 18.01 8.52
N TYR A 79 6.98 18.06 7.24
CA TYR A 79 8.38 18.20 6.82
C TYR A 79 8.69 19.65 6.46
N PHE A 80 9.78 20.17 7.01
CA PHE A 80 10.20 21.55 6.80
C PHE A 80 11.73 21.70 6.85
N GLY A 81 12.22 22.90 6.64
CA GLY A 81 13.64 23.23 6.67
C GLY A 81 14.29 23.26 5.28
N SER A 82 15.54 23.73 5.21
CA SER A 82 16.25 23.95 3.94
C SER A 82 16.40 22.70 3.07
N GLY A 83 16.46 21.53 3.70
CA GLY A 83 16.49 20.26 2.99
C GLY A 83 15.16 19.89 2.33
N ALA A 84 14.03 20.36 2.86
CA ALA A 84 12.72 20.14 2.26
C ALA A 84 12.58 20.89 0.92
N ASP A 85 13.13 22.10 0.82
CA ASP A 85 13.03 22.96 -0.36
C ASP A 85 13.81 22.41 -1.58
N VAL A 86 14.83 21.57 -1.34
CA VAL A 86 15.65 21.01 -2.43
C VAL A 86 15.17 19.64 -2.93
N ILE A 87 14.27 18.99 -2.20
CA ILE A 87 13.66 17.73 -2.63
C ILE A 87 12.64 17.99 -3.75
N SER A 88 12.69 17.19 -4.82
CA SER A 88 11.74 17.25 -5.93
C SER A 88 10.29 16.99 -5.47
N CYS A 89 9.30 17.40 -6.27
CA CYS A 89 7.90 17.14 -5.98
C CYS A 89 7.61 15.63 -5.90
N THR A 90 8.16 14.82 -6.81
CA THR A 90 8.01 13.36 -6.81
C THR A 90 8.71 12.71 -5.62
N GLY A 91 9.86 13.24 -5.21
CA GLY A 91 10.56 12.82 -4.00
C GLY A 91 9.75 13.09 -2.72
N LYS A 92 9.11 14.27 -2.61
CA LYS A 92 8.16 14.58 -1.52
C LYS A 92 6.98 13.61 -1.55
N GLY A 93 6.47 13.30 -2.74
CA GLY A 93 5.42 12.31 -2.94
C GLY A 93 5.81 10.93 -2.40
N THR A 94 7.04 10.47 -2.66
CA THR A 94 7.59 9.20 -2.12
C THR A 94 7.63 9.21 -0.59
N ILE A 95 8.10 10.29 0.01
CA ILE A 95 8.16 10.44 1.47
C ILE A 95 6.75 10.41 2.07
N CYS A 96 5.82 11.19 1.52
CA CYS A 96 4.44 11.25 2.01
C CYS A 96 3.71 9.91 1.85
N ASN A 97 3.89 9.21 0.72
CA ASN A 97 3.28 7.92 0.48
C ASN A 97 3.65 6.90 1.57
N MET A 98 4.91 6.87 1.96
CA MET A 98 5.38 5.98 3.03
C MET A 98 5.07 6.47 4.45
N GLY A 99 4.45 7.63 4.61
CA GLY A 99 3.90 8.07 5.88
C GLY A 99 2.90 7.08 6.47
N ALA A 100 2.16 6.36 5.62
CA ALA A 100 1.27 5.27 6.04
C ALA A 100 2.02 4.13 6.73
N GLU A 101 3.25 3.82 6.33
CA GLU A 101 4.05 2.73 6.88
C GLU A 101 4.59 3.01 8.29
N ILE A 102 4.59 4.26 8.70
CA ILE A 102 4.89 4.68 10.08
C ILE A 102 3.61 4.98 10.88
N GLY A 103 2.43 4.69 10.31
CA GLY A 103 1.13 4.86 10.94
C GLY A 103 0.63 6.30 10.97
N ALA A 104 1.21 7.24 10.23
CA ALA A 104 0.80 8.63 10.19
C ALA A 104 -0.63 8.79 9.65
N THR A 105 -1.39 9.72 10.23
CA THR A 105 -2.71 10.11 9.72
C THR A 105 -2.56 10.79 8.36
N THR A 106 -1.56 11.66 8.22
CA THR A 106 -1.13 12.27 6.97
C THR A 106 0.32 12.74 7.08
N SER A 107 0.91 13.08 5.92
CA SER A 107 2.23 13.69 5.81
C SER A 107 2.14 14.93 4.92
N ILE A 108 2.84 16.00 5.28
CA ILE A 108 2.70 17.32 4.66
C ILE A 108 4.09 17.90 4.37
N PHE A 109 4.23 18.48 3.19
CA PHE A 109 5.27 19.46 2.84
C PHE A 109 4.62 20.80 2.51
N GLY A 110 5.26 21.89 2.85
CA GLY A 110 4.86 23.21 2.38
C GLY A 110 4.98 23.32 0.85
N TYR A 111 4.14 24.15 0.24
CA TYR A 111 4.20 24.43 -1.20
C TYR A 111 5.46 25.23 -1.54
N ASP A 112 6.16 24.82 -2.59
CA ASP A 112 7.40 25.44 -3.05
C ASP A 112 7.56 25.43 -4.57
N ASN A 113 8.69 25.97 -5.04
CA ASN A 113 8.97 26.07 -6.47
C ASN A 113 9.11 24.71 -7.16
N LYS A 114 9.51 23.63 -6.43
CA LYS A 114 9.59 22.28 -7.01
C LYS A 114 8.22 21.69 -7.29
N MET A 115 7.24 22.03 -6.47
CA MET A 115 5.85 21.68 -6.71
C MET A 115 5.25 22.48 -7.87
N GLU A 116 5.58 23.79 -7.96
CA GLU A 116 5.19 24.63 -9.09
C GLU A 116 5.74 24.07 -10.41
N GLU A 117 7.04 23.81 -10.49
CA GLU A 117 7.70 23.23 -11.67
C GLU A 117 7.00 21.93 -12.12
N TYR A 118 6.63 21.08 -11.17
CA TYR A 118 5.94 19.81 -11.45
C TYR A 118 4.52 20.01 -11.94
N LEU A 119 3.76 20.94 -11.36
CA LEU A 119 2.40 21.27 -11.79
C LEU A 119 2.41 21.79 -13.24
N ILE A 120 3.33 22.68 -13.57
CA ILE A 120 3.50 23.21 -14.93
C ILE A 120 3.91 22.09 -15.89
N ALA A 121 4.91 21.28 -15.54
CA ALA A 121 5.40 20.20 -16.39
C ALA A 121 4.34 19.13 -16.68
N THR A 122 3.29 19.05 -15.87
CA THR A 122 2.18 18.10 -16.02
C THR A 122 0.88 18.76 -16.53
N GLY A 123 0.97 19.97 -17.12
CA GLY A 123 -0.15 20.67 -17.75
C GLY A 123 -1.19 21.22 -16.76
N ARG A 124 -0.77 21.55 -15.54
CA ARG A 124 -1.63 22.10 -14.47
C ARG A 124 -1.26 23.55 -14.14
N ASP A 125 -1.02 24.35 -15.16
CA ASP A 125 -0.57 25.76 -15.04
C ASP A 125 -1.55 26.61 -14.23
N GLU A 126 -2.85 26.42 -14.43
CA GLU A 126 -3.89 27.16 -13.70
C GLU A 126 -3.83 26.84 -12.18
N VAL A 127 -3.57 25.58 -11.83
CA VAL A 127 -3.42 25.17 -10.43
C VAL A 127 -2.14 25.77 -9.84
N ALA A 128 -1.05 25.78 -10.60
CA ALA A 128 0.20 26.43 -10.17
C ALA A 128 0.01 27.94 -9.93
N ALA A 129 -0.69 28.63 -10.84
CA ALA A 129 -1.01 30.05 -10.70
C ALA A 129 -1.89 30.31 -9.47
N LEU A 130 -2.90 29.47 -9.23
CA LEU A 130 -3.75 29.58 -8.05
C LEU A 130 -2.94 29.37 -6.76
N ALA A 131 -2.10 28.33 -6.71
CA ALA A 131 -1.25 28.04 -5.56
C ALA A 131 -0.28 29.20 -5.26
N ASN A 132 0.29 29.81 -6.30
CA ASN A 132 1.16 30.98 -6.14
C ASN A 132 0.46 32.19 -5.53
N ASN A 133 -0.82 32.41 -5.85
CA ASN A 133 -1.62 33.49 -5.26
C ASN A 133 -1.83 33.29 -3.74
N TYR A 134 -1.76 32.04 -3.27
CA TYR A 134 -1.97 31.69 -1.87
C TYR A 134 -0.71 31.09 -1.22
N LYS A 135 0.46 31.27 -1.81
CA LYS A 135 1.72 30.65 -1.41
C LYS A 135 2.05 30.84 0.08
N GLU A 136 1.74 32.03 0.62
CA GLU A 136 2.02 32.35 2.03
C GLU A 136 1.16 31.52 3.01
N TYR A 137 -0.01 31.04 2.56
CA TYR A 137 -0.90 30.19 3.36
C TYR A 137 -0.68 28.68 3.15
N LEU A 138 0.18 28.32 2.19
CA LEU A 138 0.48 26.93 1.83
C LEU A 138 1.84 26.44 2.37
N LYS A 139 2.38 27.11 3.36
CA LYS A 139 3.62 26.74 4.05
C LYS A 139 3.46 26.96 5.54
N ALA A 140 4.41 26.44 6.34
CA ALA A 140 4.43 26.68 7.77
C ALA A 140 4.58 28.17 8.07
N ASP A 141 3.91 28.64 9.12
CA ASP A 141 4.04 30.01 9.60
C ASP A 141 5.46 30.30 10.07
N SER A 142 5.92 31.55 9.90
CA SER A 142 7.28 31.94 10.29
C SER A 142 7.56 31.71 11.78
N GLU A 143 6.56 31.93 12.64
CA GLU A 143 6.66 31.68 14.07
C GLU A 143 6.91 30.21 14.42
N VAL A 144 6.37 29.28 13.62
CA VAL A 144 6.60 27.83 13.77
C VAL A 144 8.03 27.49 13.38
N LEU A 145 8.51 28.08 12.28
CA LEU A 145 9.89 27.86 11.81
C LEU A 145 10.93 28.45 12.77
N ASP A 146 10.63 29.60 13.40
CA ASP A 146 11.52 30.26 14.37
C ASP A 146 11.58 29.52 15.72
N ASN A 147 10.46 28.85 16.11
CA ASN A 147 10.35 28.18 17.41
C ASN A 147 9.65 26.81 17.27
N PRO A 148 10.19 25.85 16.51
CA PRO A 148 9.52 24.60 16.21
C PRO A 148 9.21 23.75 17.45
N GLU A 149 10.05 23.80 18.48
CA GLU A 149 9.84 23.05 19.73
C GLU A 149 8.58 23.50 20.50
N LYS A 150 8.08 24.71 20.27
CA LYS A 150 6.87 25.24 20.89
C LYS A 150 5.60 24.73 20.24
N TYR A 151 5.64 24.43 18.94
CA TYR A 151 4.46 24.15 18.12
C TYR A 151 4.29 22.67 17.77
N TYR A 152 5.39 21.91 17.69
CA TYR A 152 5.32 20.48 17.43
C TYR A 152 5.30 19.66 18.72
N ASP A 153 4.46 18.64 18.79
CA ASP A 153 4.45 17.68 19.90
C ASP A 153 5.75 16.86 19.97
N LYS A 154 6.42 16.71 18.84
CA LYS A 154 7.72 16.05 18.71
C LYS A 154 8.49 16.66 17.54
N LEU A 155 9.79 16.88 17.73
CA LEU A 155 10.69 17.35 16.70
C LEU A 155 11.75 16.28 16.39
N ILE A 156 11.98 16.04 15.09
CA ILE A 156 13.01 15.12 14.58
C ILE A 156 13.82 15.89 13.54
N THR A 157 15.14 15.86 13.66
CA THR A 157 16.03 16.50 12.67
C THR A 157 16.76 15.41 11.88
N ILE A 158 16.77 15.53 10.54
CA ILE A 158 17.54 14.68 9.64
C ILE A 158 18.44 15.57 8.78
N ASP A 159 19.75 15.39 8.91
CA ASP A 159 20.73 16.02 8.03
C ASP A 159 20.90 15.15 6.77
N LEU A 160 20.42 15.66 5.64
CA LEU A 160 20.47 15.00 4.34
C LEU A 160 21.91 14.84 3.83
N SER A 161 22.81 15.72 4.23
CA SER A 161 24.22 15.68 3.83
C SER A 161 24.99 14.54 4.51
N LEU A 162 24.50 14.08 5.65
CA LEU A 162 25.06 12.96 6.41
C LEU A 162 24.27 11.65 6.21
N LEU A 163 23.18 11.71 5.45
CA LEU A 163 22.35 10.55 5.18
C LEU A 163 23.08 9.62 4.22
N GLU A 164 23.12 8.34 4.54
CA GLU A 164 23.53 7.29 3.61
C GLU A 164 22.32 6.46 3.17
N PRO A 165 22.40 5.73 2.05
CA PRO A 165 21.32 4.84 1.63
C PRO A 165 20.94 3.84 2.70
N HIS A 166 19.64 3.55 2.82
CA HIS A 166 19.08 2.60 3.77
C HIS A 166 18.42 1.42 3.07
N ILE A 167 18.52 0.27 3.69
CA ILE A 167 17.81 -0.94 3.30
C ILE A 167 17.00 -1.39 4.51
N ASN A 168 15.66 -1.32 4.38
CA ASN A 168 14.77 -1.63 5.49
C ASN A 168 14.17 -3.03 5.35
N GLY A 169 14.15 -3.77 6.41
CA GLY A 169 13.61 -5.13 6.47
C GLY A 169 14.56 -6.14 7.11
N PRO A 170 14.22 -7.43 7.03
CA PRO A 170 13.02 -8.00 6.39
C PRO A 170 11.78 -7.93 7.30
N PHE A 171 10.60 -8.22 6.74
CA PHE A 171 9.32 -8.40 7.41
C PHE A 171 8.69 -7.16 8.07
N SER A 172 9.42 -6.05 8.15
CA SER A 172 8.89 -4.77 8.64
C SER A 172 9.64 -3.60 8.00
N PRO A 173 8.94 -2.52 7.61
CA PRO A 173 9.56 -1.35 6.98
C PRO A 173 10.36 -0.46 7.96
N ASP A 174 10.30 -0.71 9.26
CA ASP A 174 10.99 0.05 10.31
C ASP A 174 12.30 -0.59 10.78
N ILE A 175 12.66 -1.76 10.28
CA ILE A 175 13.99 -2.34 10.50
C ILE A 175 14.98 -1.65 9.55
N ALA A 176 15.36 -0.42 9.89
CA ALA A 176 16.22 0.42 9.04
C ALA A 176 17.70 0.09 9.24
N THR A 177 18.37 -0.29 8.17
CA THR A 177 19.80 -0.60 8.18
C THR A 177 20.53 0.31 7.20
N PRO A 178 21.47 1.16 7.65
CA PRO A 178 22.36 1.88 6.75
C PRO A 178 23.15 0.91 5.88
N ILE A 179 23.37 1.26 4.61
CA ILE A 179 24.03 0.35 3.66
C ILE A 179 25.42 -0.07 4.11
N SER A 180 26.16 0.83 4.77
CA SER A 180 27.49 0.55 5.35
C SER A 180 27.48 -0.55 6.43
N LYS A 181 26.31 -0.80 7.04
CA LYS A 181 26.11 -1.81 8.11
C LYS A 181 25.42 -3.08 7.64
N MET A 182 24.95 -3.13 6.40
CA MET A 182 24.13 -4.25 5.92
C MET A 182 24.88 -5.59 6.01
N LYS A 183 26.14 -5.64 5.66
CA LYS A 183 26.97 -6.85 5.74
C LYS A 183 27.07 -7.42 7.16
N GLU A 184 27.27 -6.56 8.13
CA GLU A 184 27.35 -6.94 9.56
C GLU A 184 25.99 -7.44 10.07
N VAL A 185 24.93 -6.68 9.76
CA VAL A 185 23.56 -6.96 10.23
C VAL A 185 23.02 -8.25 9.58
N ALA A 186 23.24 -8.45 8.30
CA ALA A 186 22.82 -9.67 7.59
C ALA A 186 23.51 -10.91 8.17
N LYS A 187 24.81 -10.83 8.44
CA LYS A 187 25.57 -11.92 9.09
C LYS A 187 25.05 -12.21 10.49
N LYS A 188 24.84 -11.17 11.31
CA LYS A 188 24.35 -11.31 12.69
C LYS A 188 22.99 -12.01 12.76
N ASN A 189 22.09 -11.69 11.81
CA ASN A 189 20.73 -12.22 11.78
C ASN A 189 20.60 -13.48 10.91
N ASN A 190 21.68 -13.97 10.31
CA ASN A 190 21.67 -15.10 9.39
C ASN A 190 20.64 -14.95 8.24
N TRP A 191 20.61 -13.75 7.65
CA TRP A 191 19.76 -13.47 6.49
C TRP A 191 20.36 -14.06 5.21
N PRO A 192 19.54 -14.58 4.28
CA PRO A 192 20.04 -14.98 2.97
C PRO A 192 20.49 -13.74 2.20
N THR A 193 21.77 -13.71 1.76
CA THR A 193 22.36 -12.53 1.11
C THR A 193 22.27 -12.59 -0.40
N LYS A 194 22.14 -13.78 -1.01
CA LYS A 194 21.87 -13.91 -2.43
C LYS A 194 20.53 -13.28 -2.76
N ILE A 195 20.50 -12.33 -3.69
CA ILE A 195 19.28 -11.72 -4.19
C ILE A 195 18.72 -12.55 -5.32
N ASP A 196 17.51 -13.03 -5.17
CA ASP A 196 16.82 -13.76 -6.23
C ASP A 196 16.09 -12.81 -7.17
N VAL A 197 15.46 -11.74 -6.65
CA VAL A 197 14.74 -10.76 -7.47
C VAL A 197 14.96 -9.34 -6.97
N GLY A 198 15.23 -8.42 -7.90
CA GLY A 198 15.15 -6.98 -7.73
C GLY A 198 13.86 -6.44 -8.38
N LEU A 199 13.13 -5.54 -7.74
CA LEU A 199 11.89 -4.98 -8.26
C LEU A 199 11.88 -3.46 -8.07
N ILE A 200 11.80 -2.72 -9.17
CA ILE A 200 11.49 -1.29 -9.13
C ILE A 200 10.01 -1.13 -9.43
N GLY A 201 9.33 -0.30 -8.69
CA GLY A 201 7.97 0.01 -9.03
C GLY A 201 7.11 0.46 -7.89
N SER A 202 5.91 0.27 -8.18
CA SER A 202 4.61 0.74 -7.79
C SER A 202 4.50 2.29 -7.84
N CYS A 203 3.32 2.80 -7.52
CA CYS A 203 3.05 4.24 -7.45
C CYS A 203 3.94 4.98 -6.43
N THR A 204 4.59 4.24 -5.52
CA THR A 204 5.40 4.84 -4.45
C THR A 204 6.74 5.38 -4.97
N ASN A 205 7.45 4.60 -5.80
CA ASN A 205 8.85 4.91 -6.10
C ASN A 205 9.26 4.38 -7.49
N SER A 206 8.58 4.84 -8.52
CA SER A 206 8.90 4.65 -9.93
C SER A 206 8.43 5.83 -10.77
N SER A 207 8.64 7.04 -10.26
CA SER A 207 8.47 8.29 -10.98
C SER A 207 9.49 8.41 -12.12
N TYR A 208 9.34 9.42 -12.98
CA TYR A 208 10.33 9.72 -14.00
C TYR A 208 11.72 9.93 -13.41
N GLU A 209 11.84 10.65 -12.29
CA GLU A 209 13.10 10.87 -11.58
C GLU A 209 13.73 9.55 -11.11
N ASP A 210 12.95 8.72 -10.45
CA ASP A 210 13.40 7.42 -9.93
C ASP A 210 13.96 6.54 -11.05
N ILE A 211 13.20 6.43 -12.14
CA ILE A 211 13.58 5.64 -13.31
C ILE A 211 14.79 6.27 -14.03
N SER A 212 14.85 7.60 -14.14
CA SER A 212 15.98 8.31 -14.75
C SER A 212 17.29 8.02 -14.02
N ARG A 213 17.29 8.12 -12.69
CA ARG A 213 18.46 7.82 -11.84
C ARG A 213 18.86 6.33 -11.93
N ALA A 214 17.89 5.43 -11.81
CA ALA A 214 18.15 3.99 -11.94
C ALA A 214 18.67 3.61 -13.35
N SER A 215 18.14 4.22 -14.41
CA SER A 215 18.58 3.98 -15.79
C SER A 215 20.02 4.42 -16.04
N SER A 216 20.50 5.46 -15.32
CA SER A 216 21.91 5.86 -15.41
C SER A 216 22.85 4.78 -14.90
N ILE A 217 22.46 4.04 -13.87
CA ILE A 217 23.23 2.89 -13.35
C ILE A 217 23.17 1.73 -14.34
N ALA A 218 22.00 1.45 -14.91
CA ALA A 218 21.83 0.43 -15.95
C ALA A 218 22.73 0.71 -17.15
N ARG A 219 22.78 1.96 -17.62
CA ARG A 219 23.66 2.41 -18.69
C ARG A 219 25.13 2.18 -18.36
N GLN A 220 25.59 2.60 -17.18
CA GLN A 220 26.96 2.39 -16.73
C GLN A 220 27.33 0.92 -16.71
N ALA A 221 26.44 0.09 -16.17
CA ALA A 221 26.64 -1.35 -16.07
C ALA A 221 26.76 -2.00 -17.45
N THR A 222 25.84 -1.72 -18.37
CA THR A 222 25.84 -2.26 -19.74
C THR A 222 27.08 -1.83 -20.50
N GLN A 223 27.49 -0.55 -20.43
CA GLN A 223 28.70 -0.04 -21.07
C GLN A 223 29.98 -0.71 -20.56
N LYS A 224 29.98 -1.20 -19.35
CA LYS A 224 31.11 -1.89 -18.71
C LYS A 224 31.00 -3.41 -18.75
N GLY A 225 30.07 -3.95 -19.55
CA GLY A 225 29.88 -5.40 -19.72
C GLY A 225 29.34 -6.12 -18.49
N LEU A 226 28.60 -5.43 -17.62
CA LEU A 226 27.87 -6.03 -16.52
C LEU A 226 26.46 -6.42 -16.94
N LYS A 227 25.92 -7.45 -16.30
CA LYS A 227 24.51 -7.89 -16.40
C LYS A 227 23.96 -8.08 -15.00
N THR A 228 22.65 -8.15 -14.87
CA THR A 228 22.02 -8.51 -13.60
C THR A 228 22.34 -9.96 -13.23
N LYS A 229 22.62 -10.20 -11.95
CA LYS A 229 22.79 -11.55 -11.39
C LYS A 229 21.51 -12.07 -10.73
N SER A 230 20.50 -11.21 -10.64
CA SER A 230 19.17 -11.53 -10.10
C SER A 230 18.13 -11.31 -11.20
N GLU A 231 16.96 -11.94 -11.09
CA GLU A 231 15.81 -11.50 -11.88
C GLU A 231 15.55 -10.02 -11.54
N PHE A 232 15.33 -9.20 -12.57
CA PHE A 232 15.12 -7.78 -12.37
C PHE A 232 13.89 -7.31 -13.13
N THR A 233 12.96 -6.67 -12.44
CA THR A 233 11.70 -6.22 -13.00
C THR A 233 11.41 -4.77 -12.68
N ILE A 234 10.76 -4.08 -13.61
CA ILE A 234 10.44 -2.66 -13.49
C ILE A 234 8.96 -2.47 -13.84
N THR A 235 8.25 -1.77 -12.95
CA THR A 235 6.87 -1.34 -13.18
C THR A 235 6.83 0.18 -13.12
N PRO A 236 6.65 0.90 -14.22
CA PRO A 236 6.52 2.37 -14.22
C PRO A 236 5.36 2.83 -13.35
N GLY A 237 5.43 4.05 -12.81
CA GLY A 237 4.44 4.59 -11.87
C GLY A 237 3.08 4.93 -12.48
N SER A 238 3.05 5.17 -13.79
CA SER A 238 1.84 5.44 -14.56
C SER A 238 2.09 5.21 -16.06
N GLU A 239 1.03 5.15 -16.86
CA GLU A 239 1.17 5.07 -18.32
C GLU A 239 1.88 6.30 -18.89
N GLN A 240 1.60 7.49 -18.39
CA GLN A 240 2.31 8.70 -18.80
C GLN A 240 3.82 8.60 -18.55
N VAL A 241 4.21 8.10 -17.38
CA VAL A 241 5.62 7.83 -17.07
C VAL A 241 6.18 6.77 -18.00
N ARG A 242 5.45 5.67 -18.27
CA ARG A 242 5.88 4.59 -19.18
C ARG A 242 6.18 5.11 -20.58
N TYR A 243 5.25 5.83 -21.20
CA TYR A 243 5.46 6.39 -22.54
C TYR A 243 6.60 7.42 -22.56
N THR A 244 6.74 8.21 -21.49
CA THR A 244 7.82 9.20 -21.41
C THR A 244 9.20 8.55 -21.32
N ILE A 245 9.37 7.53 -20.48
CA ILE A 245 10.65 6.82 -20.31
C ILE A 245 10.97 5.94 -21.53
N GLU A 246 9.96 5.42 -22.22
CA GLU A 246 10.11 4.69 -23.49
C GLU A 246 10.64 5.63 -24.58
N ARG A 247 9.98 6.79 -24.79
CA ARG A 247 10.43 7.84 -25.69
C ARG A 247 11.87 8.30 -25.42
N ASP A 248 12.25 8.39 -24.15
CA ASP A 248 13.57 8.83 -23.72
C ASP A 248 14.61 7.70 -23.67
N GLY A 249 14.27 6.48 -24.17
CA GLY A 249 15.15 5.33 -24.33
C GLY A 249 15.58 4.65 -23.02
N MET A 250 14.88 4.89 -21.92
CA MET A 250 15.25 4.31 -20.62
C MET A 250 14.84 2.85 -20.52
N ILE A 251 13.74 2.45 -21.16
CA ILE A 251 13.28 1.05 -21.20
C ILE A 251 14.37 0.18 -21.86
N ASP A 252 14.87 0.60 -23.02
CA ASP A 252 15.91 -0.12 -23.75
C ASP A 252 17.19 -0.32 -22.89
N MET A 253 17.54 0.67 -22.05
CA MET A 253 18.68 0.56 -21.15
C MET A 253 18.49 -0.56 -20.12
N PHE A 254 17.30 -0.67 -19.55
CA PHE A 254 17.00 -1.73 -18.58
C PHE A 254 16.90 -3.11 -19.24
N GLU A 255 16.27 -3.21 -20.39
CA GLU A 255 16.18 -4.46 -21.16
C GLU A 255 17.57 -4.95 -21.59
N SER A 256 18.45 -4.03 -22.01
CA SER A 256 19.86 -4.35 -22.34
C SER A 256 20.65 -4.87 -21.13
N LEU A 257 20.28 -4.46 -19.92
CA LEU A 257 20.85 -4.97 -18.67
C LEU A 257 20.27 -6.35 -18.29
N GLY A 258 19.16 -6.78 -18.91
CA GLY A 258 18.45 -8.03 -18.64
C GLY A 258 17.20 -7.88 -17.78
N ALA A 259 16.72 -6.65 -17.56
CA ALA A 259 15.47 -6.40 -16.84
C ALA A 259 14.23 -6.67 -17.71
N LYS A 260 13.10 -6.93 -17.05
CA LYS A 260 11.78 -7.03 -17.68
C LYS A 260 10.90 -5.86 -17.24
N VAL A 261 10.28 -5.19 -18.20
CA VAL A 261 9.32 -4.12 -17.91
C VAL A 261 7.91 -4.69 -17.87
N PHE A 262 7.22 -4.47 -16.77
CA PHE A 262 5.84 -4.92 -16.56
C PHE A 262 4.84 -3.81 -16.87
N ALA A 263 3.61 -4.22 -17.16
CA ALA A 263 2.48 -3.30 -17.22
C ALA A 263 2.26 -2.60 -15.86
N ASN A 264 1.70 -1.41 -15.90
CA ASN A 264 1.43 -0.61 -14.70
C ASN A 264 0.32 -1.24 -13.86
N ALA A 265 0.71 -2.06 -12.91
CA ALA A 265 -0.18 -2.74 -11.99
C ALA A 265 0.48 -2.93 -10.63
N CYS A 266 -0.33 -3.08 -9.60
CA CYS A 266 0.19 -3.31 -8.26
C CYS A 266 0.89 -4.66 -8.10
N GLY A 267 0.45 -5.72 -8.81
CA GLY A 267 1.10 -7.03 -8.89
C GLY A 267 1.84 -7.47 -7.64
N PRO A 268 3.18 -7.55 -7.68
CA PRO A 268 3.99 -7.97 -6.53
C PRO A 268 3.83 -7.08 -5.29
N CYS A 269 3.53 -5.78 -5.47
CA CYS A 269 3.33 -4.86 -4.34
C CYS A 269 2.17 -5.25 -3.42
N ILE A 270 1.15 -5.92 -3.95
CA ILE A 270 -0.04 -6.36 -3.20
C ILE A 270 -0.14 -7.89 -3.07
N GLY A 271 0.91 -8.62 -3.39
CA GLY A 271 0.92 -10.08 -3.31
C GLY A 271 0.17 -10.80 -4.44
N GLN A 272 -0.16 -10.11 -5.51
CA GLN A 272 -0.72 -10.69 -6.74
C GLN A 272 0.41 -11.02 -7.73
N TRP A 273 1.29 -11.87 -7.29
CA TRP A 273 2.44 -12.30 -8.07
C TRP A 273 2.65 -13.81 -7.96
N SER A 274 2.55 -14.49 -9.10
CA SER A 274 2.89 -15.91 -9.20
C SER A 274 4.37 -16.02 -9.55
N ARG A 275 5.22 -16.03 -8.54
CA ARG A 275 6.66 -16.19 -8.71
C ARG A 275 7.01 -17.64 -8.97
N SER A 276 7.71 -17.91 -10.08
CA SER A 276 8.30 -19.22 -10.35
C SER A 276 9.64 -19.37 -9.64
N GLY A 277 9.99 -20.59 -9.23
CA GLY A 277 11.31 -20.91 -8.69
C GLY A 277 11.55 -20.55 -7.21
N ALA A 278 10.52 -20.15 -6.46
CA ALA A 278 10.61 -19.96 -5.02
C ALA A 278 9.89 -21.11 -4.30
N GLU A 279 10.67 -22.01 -3.71
CA GLU A 279 10.12 -23.09 -2.88
C GLU A 279 9.61 -22.53 -1.55
N LYS A 280 8.40 -22.94 -1.13
CA LYS A 280 7.76 -22.42 0.10
C LYS A 280 8.57 -22.66 1.38
N ASN A 281 9.46 -23.62 1.36
CA ASN A 281 10.28 -24.01 2.52
C ASN A 281 11.69 -23.41 2.51
N GLU A 282 12.08 -22.71 1.44
CA GLU A 282 13.40 -22.10 1.31
C GLU A 282 13.40 -20.63 1.65
N LYS A 283 14.41 -20.21 2.43
CA LYS A 283 14.69 -18.79 2.62
C LYS A 283 15.25 -18.21 1.33
N ASN A 284 14.65 -17.12 0.90
CA ASN A 284 15.09 -16.39 -0.29
C ASN A 284 15.02 -14.89 -0.04
N THR A 285 15.70 -14.08 -0.87
CA THR A 285 15.75 -12.63 -0.70
C THR A 285 15.24 -11.93 -1.94
N ILE A 286 14.35 -10.97 -1.73
CA ILE A 286 13.96 -9.98 -2.73
C ILE A 286 14.27 -8.58 -2.21
N VAL A 287 14.67 -7.68 -3.12
CA VAL A 287 14.84 -6.26 -2.81
C VAL A 287 13.96 -5.45 -3.74
N HIS A 288 13.21 -4.50 -3.20
CA HIS A 288 12.25 -3.73 -3.99
C HIS A 288 12.12 -2.28 -3.54
N SER A 289 11.63 -1.43 -4.42
CA SER A 289 11.36 -0.03 -4.11
C SER A 289 9.93 0.26 -3.66
N PHE A 290 9.12 -0.77 -3.43
CA PHE A 290 7.76 -0.62 -2.92
C PHE A 290 7.76 -0.03 -1.50
N ASN A 291 6.57 0.15 -0.93
CA ASN A 291 6.44 0.72 0.41
C ASN A 291 6.41 -0.34 1.53
N ARG A 292 6.06 -1.60 1.24
CA ARG A 292 5.78 -2.64 2.26
C ARG A 292 6.53 -3.92 2.01
N ASN A 293 6.96 -4.57 3.10
CA ASN A 293 7.73 -5.81 3.07
C ASN A 293 7.31 -6.81 4.15
N PHE A 294 6.06 -6.76 4.60
CA PHE A 294 5.54 -7.72 5.58
C PHE A 294 5.64 -9.16 5.07
N ALA A 295 5.69 -10.12 5.99
CA ALA A 295 5.72 -11.54 5.67
C ALA A 295 4.58 -11.93 4.72
N LYS A 296 4.88 -12.72 3.69
CA LYS A 296 3.95 -13.15 2.63
C LYS A 296 3.45 -12.04 1.70
N ARG A 297 3.86 -10.80 1.90
CA ARG A 297 3.30 -9.65 1.17
C ARG A 297 3.58 -9.69 -0.33
N ALA A 298 4.78 -10.05 -0.75
CA ALA A 298 5.17 -9.96 -2.15
C ALA A 298 4.69 -11.16 -2.99
N ASP A 299 4.91 -12.39 -2.51
CA ASP A 299 4.73 -13.63 -3.28
C ASP A 299 3.94 -14.73 -2.51
N GLY A 300 3.38 -14.39 -1.36
CA GLY A 300 2.66 -15.34 -0.51
C GLY A 300 3.55 -16.33 0.26
N ASN A 301 4.87 -16.30 0.07
CA ASN A 301 5.81 -17.19 0.74
C ASN A 301 6.26 -16.59 2.08
N PRO A 302 6.08 -17.30 3.22
CA PRO A 302 6.48 -16.80 4.54
C PRO A 302 8.00 -16.72 4.73
N ASN A 303 8.78 -17.42 3.90
CA ASN A 303 10.24 -17.47 3.99
C ASN A 303 10.94 -16.49 3.04
N THR A 304 10.19 -15.69 2.29
CA THR A 304 10.74 -14.61 1.47
C THR A 304 11.14 -13.43 2.36
N HIS A 305 12.43 -13.17 2.43
CA HIS A 305 13.00 -12.00 3.10
C HIS A 305 12.93 -10.83 2.13
N ALA A 306 11.89 -10.01 2.27
CA ALA A 306 11.68 -8.83 1.46
C ALA A 306 12.30 -7.59 2.10
N PHE A 307 13.12 -6.86 1.34
CA PHE A 307 13.78 -5.62 1.75
C PHE A 307 13.32 -4.46 0.89
N VAL A 308 13.21 -3.29 1.52
CA VAL A 308 12.82 -2.04 0.87
C VAL A 308 14.06 -1.15 0.74
N ALA A 309 14.31 -0.65 -0.45
CA ALA A 309 15.40 0.30 -0.73
C ALA A 309 14.97 1.29 -1.84
N SER A 310 15.80 2.26 -2.13
CA SER A 310 15.60 3.16 -3.27
C SER A 310 15.80 2.43 -4.61
N PRO A 311 15.20 2.90 -5.71
CA PRO A 311 15.37 2.31 -7.05
C PRO A 311 16.84 2.19 -7.48
N GLU A 312 17.67 3.15 -7.11
CA GLU A 312 19.10 3.15 -7.39
C GLU A 312 19.81 2.00 -6.68
N ILE A 313 19.50 1.82 -5.40
CA ILE A 313 20.06 0.74 -4.59
C ILE A 313 19.55 -0.63 -5.08
N VAL A 314 18.24 -0.74 -5.37
CA VAL A 314 17.67 -1.96 -5.95
C VAL A 314 18.40 -2.35 -7.24
N THR A 315 18.67 -1.38 -8.14
CA THR A 315 19.38 -1.62 -9.38
C THR A 315 20.81 -2.11 -9.12
N ALA A 316 21.54 -1.43 -8.25
CA ALA A 316 22.93 -1.82 -7.91
C ALA A 316 23.00 -3.22 -7.29
N LEU A 317 22.07 -3.53 -6.40
CA LEU A 317 21.96 -4.83 -5.74
C LEU A 317 21.55 -5.94 -6.71
N ALA A 318 20.65 -5.67 -7.68
CA ALA A 318 20.27 -6.63 -8.72
C ALA A 318 21.46 -6.99 -9.63
N ILE A 319 22.31 -6.00 -9.96
CA ILE A 319 23.55 -6.21 -10.72
C ILE A 319 24.56 -7.03 -9.90
N ALA A 320 24.71 -6.70 -8.61
CA ALA A 320 25.64 -7.42 -7.72
C ALA A 320 25.17 -8.85 -7.39
N GLY A 321 23.86 -9.07 -7.30
CA GLY A 321 23.25 -10.33 -6.85
C GLY A 321 23.44 -10.60 -5.34
N ASP A 322 23.85 -9.61 -4.57
CA ASP A 322 24.20 -9.74 -3.16
C ASP A 322 23.64 -8.56 -2.33
N LEU A 323 22.86 -8.87 -1.29
CA LEU A 323 22.27 -7.90 -0.36
C LEU A 323 23.32 -7.07 0.40
N THR A 324 24.53 -7.61 0.55
CA THR A 324 25.60 -6.97 1.31
C THR A 324 26.50 -6.06 0.48
N PHE A 325 26.22 -5.95 -0.83
CA PHE A 325 26.97 -5.07 -1.72
C PHE A 325 26.74 -3.60 -1.39
N ASN A 326 27.82 -2.87 -1.17
CA ASN A 326 27.79 -1.42 -0.93
C ASN A 326 28.34 -0.67 -2.16
N PRO A 327 27.50 -0.04 -3.00
CA PRO A 327 27.97 0.66 -4.20
C PRO A 327 28.90 1.86 -3.90
N LEU A 328 28.93 2.36 -2.65
CA LEU A 328 29.84 3.42 -2.25
C LEU A 328 31.28 2.93 -2.10
N GLU A 329 31.50 1.66 -1.80
CA GLU A 329 32.82 1.11 -1.46
C GLU A 329 33.24 -0.04 -2.35
N ASP A 330 32.30 -0.97 -2.65
CA ASP A 330 32.60 -2.23 -3.31
C ASP A 330 32.82 -2.11 -4.82
N LEU A 331 33.45 -3.13 -5.37
CA LEU A 331 33.71 -3.28 -6.81
C LEU A 331 32.92 -4.47 -7.35
N LEU A 332 32.47 -4.34 -8.57
CA LEU A 332 31.90 -5.43 -9.38
C LEU A 332 32.95 -6.00 -10.34
N TYR A 333 32.67 -7.19 -10.86
CA TYR A 333 33.50 -7.82 -11.85
C TYR A 333 32.66 -8.21 -13.07
N ASN A 334 33.10 -7.81 -14.27
CA ASN A 334 32.47 -8.21 -15.53
C ASN A 334 32.96 -9.61 -15.98
N GLU A 335 32.46 -10.08 -17.12
CA GLU A 335 32.84 -11.39 -17.69
C GLU A 335 34.34 -11.50 -18.01
N ASN A 336 35.01 -10.37 -18.25
CA ASN A 336 36.44 -10.28 -18.47
C ASN A 336 37.26 -10.20 -17.18
N ASN A 337 36.61 -10.26 -16.04
CA ASN A 337 37.22 -10.09 -14.72
C ASN A 337 37.80 -8.69 -14.45
N ASP A 338 37.34 -7.67 -15.19
CA ASP A 338 37.70 -6.28 -14.94
C ASP A 338 36.99 -5.76 -13.66
N LYS A 339 37.74 -5.01 -12.84
CA LYS A 339 37.23 -4.35 -11.65
C LYS A 339 36.43 -3.09 -12.01
N ILE A 340 35.18 -3.06 -11.67
CA ILE A 340 34.25 -1.98 -12.02
C ILE A 340 33.70 -1.32 -10.78
N LYS A 341 33.90 -0.02 -10.66
CA LYS A 341 33.20 0.84 -9.71
C LYS A 341 32.01 1.49 -10.41
N LEU A 342 30.83 1.36 -9.82
CA LEU A 342 29.67 2.13 -10.25
C LEU A 342 29.82 3.57 -9.75
N SER A 343 29.60 4.52 -10.63
CA SER A 343 29.55 5.96 -10.28
C SER A 343 28.17 6.29 -9.68
N THR A 344 28.10 7.41 -8.98
CA THR A 344 26.84 7.94 -8.42
C THR A 344 25.76 8.04 -9.50
N PRO A 345 24.50 7.70 -9.18
CA PRO A 345 23.40 7.81 -10.14
C PRO A 345 23.13 9.27 -10.51
N GLU A 346 22.97 9.52 -11.80
CA GLU A 346 22.57 10.80 -12.35
C GLU A 346 21.16 10.68 -12.93
N GLY A 347 20.37 11.74 -12.87
CA GLY A 347 19.03 11.76 -13.42
C GLY A 347 18.42 13.15 -13.39
N SER A 348 17.28 13.28 -14.06
CA SER A 348 16.49 14.50 -14.08
C SER A 348 15.20 14.30 -13.32
N SER A 349 14.81 15.29 -12.52
CA SER A 349 13.52 15.26 -11.79
C SER A 349 12.31 15.37 -12.74
N LEU A 350 12.51 16.04 -13.86
CA LEU A 350 11.49 16.23 -14.90
C LEU A 350 12.08 15.90 -16.28
N PRO A 351 11.27 15.39 -17.22
CA PRO A 351 11.71 15.13 -18.58
C PRO A 351 11.99 16.42 -19.33
N LYS A 352 13.19 16.51 -19.95
CA LYS A 352 13.62 17.72 -20.70
C LYS A 352 12.68 18.11 -21.85
N LYS A 353 11.99 17.13 -22.44
CA LYS A 353 11.03 17.32 -23.54
C LYS A 353 9.58 17.42 -23.08
N GLY A 354 9.35 17.59 -21.76
CA GLY A 354 8.02 17.45 -21.15
C GLY A 354 7.57 15.99 -21.05
N PHE A 355 6.49 15.77 -20.30
CA PHE A 355 5.86 14.45 -20.24
C PHE A 355 5.16 14.13 -21.55
N GLU A 356 5.06 12.85 -21.88
CA GLU A 356 4.24 12.39 -22.99
C GLU A 356 2.77 12.65 -22.69
N VAL A 357 2.05 13.24 -23.63
CA VAL A 357 0.65 13.64 -23.45
C VAL A 357 -0.34 12.75 -24.19
N GLU A 358 0.13 11.99 -25.19
CA GLU A 358 -0.71 11.02 -25.88
C GLU A 358 -0.87 9.76 -25.03
N ASP A 359 -2.06 9.55 -24.49
CA ASP A 359 -2.42 8.31 -23.79
C ASP A 359 -3.06 7.34 -24.79
N LEU A 360 -2.21 6.54 -25.45
CA LEU A 360 -2.65 5.53 -26.42
C LEU A 360 -3.43 4.37 -25.76
N GLY A 361 -3.40 4.28 -24.43
CA GLY A 361 -4.12 3.28 -23.65
C GLY A 361 -5.51 3.75 -23.19
N TYR A 362 -5.82 5.05 -23.30
CA TYR A 362 -7.09 5.59 -22.85
C TYR A 362 -8.20 5.34 -23.88
N LEU A 363 -9.20 4.61 -23.48
CA LEU A 363 -10.43 4.41 -24.23
C LEU A 363 -11.52 5.29 -23.64
N SER A 364 -11.92 6.33 -24.37
CA SER A 364 -13.00 7.22 -23.93
C SER A 364 -14.32 6.44 -23.79
N PRO A 365 -15.07 6.66 -22.72
CA PRO A 365 -16.40 6.09 -22.62
C PRO A 365 -17.31 6.65 -23.73
N SER A 366 -18.30 5.87 -24.13
CA SER A 366 -19.32 6.35 -25.07
C SER A 366 -20.03 7.59 -24.52
N ALA A 367 -20.22 8.63 -25.33
CA ALA A 367 -20.96 9.83 -24.94
C ALA A 367 -22.41 9.52 -24.51
N ASN A 368 -22.99 8.45 -25.02
CA ASN A 368 -24.30 7.94 -24.62
C ASN A 368 -24.22 6.43 -24.43
N GLY A 369 -24.25 5.98 -23.19
CA GLY A 369 -24.25 4.55 -22.82
C GLY A 369 -25.64 3.96 -22.59
N SER A 370 -26.71 4.70 -22.77
CA SER A 370 -28.07 4.26 -22.44
C SER A 370 -28.55 3.05 -23.26
N HIS A 371 -27.91 2.79 -24.40
CA HIS A 371 -28.20 1.65 -25.27
C HIS A 371 -27.34 0.42 -24.97
N ILE A 372 -26.40 0.52 -24.04
CA ILE A 372 -25.50 -0.59 -23.68
C ILE A 372 -26.22 -1.48 -22.68
N GLU A 373 -26.46 -2.73 -23.08
CA GLU A 373 -27.00 -3.76 -22.20
C GLU A 373 -25.85 -4.53 -21.54
N ILE A 374 -25.96 -4.72 -20.23
CA ILE A 374 -25.05 -5.59 -19.50
C ILE A 374 -25.55 -7.02 -19.60
N ASN A 375 -24.86 -7.84 -20.38
CA ASN A 375 -25.19 -9.23 -20.54
C ASN A 375 -24.26 -10.10 -19.68
N VAL A 376 -24.81 -10.77 -18.68
CA VAL A 376 -24.11 -11.73 -17.84
C VAL A 376 -24.69 -13.11 -18.10
N ASP A 377 -23.84 -14.09 -18.43
CA ASP A 377 -24.27 -15.47 -18.59
C ASP A 377 -24.95 -15.96 -17.29
N PRO A 378 -26.23 -16.40 -17.35
CA PRO A 378 -26.94 -16.88 -16.18
C PRO A 378 -26.26 -18.07 -15.47
N ASN A 379 -25.41 -18.82 -16.18
CA ASN A 379 -24.66 -19.96 -15.65
C ASN A 379 -23.25 -19.54 -15.18
N SER A 380 -22.91 -18.25 -15.19
CA SER A 380 -21.61 -17.79 -14.72
C SER A 380 -21.44 -18.09 -13.23
N GLU A 381 -20.35 -18.76 -12.86
CA GLU A 381 -19.99 -18.92 -11.45
C GLU A 381 -19.29 -17.68 -10.87
N ARG A 382 -18.82 -16.75 -11.72
CA ARG A 382 -17.99 -15.61 -11.31
C ARG A 382 -18.71 -14.28 -11.33
N LEU A 383 -19.76 -14.14 -12.13
CA LEU A 383 -20.51 -12.89 -12.31
C LEU A 383 -22.00 -13.14 -12.05
N GLN A 384 -22.63 -12.19 -11.38
CA GLN A 384 -24.07 -12.17 -11.09
C GLN A 384 -24.58 -10.73 -11.20
N LEU A 385 -25.70 -10.54 -11.87
CA LEU A 385 -26.43 -9.27 -11.76
C LEU A 385 -27.03 -9.18 -10.36
N LEU A 386 -26.71 -8.08 -9.65
CA LEU A 386 -27.22 -7.84 -8.31
C LEU A 386 -28.54 -7.09 -8.38
N GLU A 387 -29.55 -7.62 -7.68
CA GLU A 387 -30.75 -6.87 -7.35
C GLU A 387 -30.45 -5.88 -6.22
N PRO A 388 -30.92 -4.64 -6.28
CA PRO A 388 -30.77 -3.67 -5.21
C PRO A 388 -31.31 -4.20 -3.89
N PHE A 389 -30.59 -4.00 -2.81
CA PHE A 389 -31.11 -4.30 -1.47
C PHE A 389 -32.29 -3.40 -1.12
N ASN A 390 -33.34 -4.01 -0.59
CA ASN A 390 -34.48 -3.23 -0.11
C ASN A 390 -34.07 -2.28 1.00
N ALA A 391 -34.52 -1.03 0.93
CA ALA A 391 -34.36 -0.08 2.02
C ALA A 391 -35.08 -0.59 3.29
N TRP A 392 -34.61 -0.12 4.45
CA TRP A 392 -35.32 -0.38 5.70
C TRP A 392 -36.70 0.30 5.69
N ASP A 393 -37.76 -0.45 6.04
CA ASP A 393 -39.14 0.01 6.04
C ASP A 393 -39.54 0.88 7.25
N GLY A 394 -38.58 1.24 8.08
CA GLY A 394 -38.81 2.01 9.31
C GLY A 394 -39.35 1.21 10.49
N LYS A 395 -39.62 -0.08 10.35
CA LYS A 395 -40.17 -0.92 11.42
C LYS A 395 -39.09 -1.63 12.23
N ASN A 396 -39.36 -1.80 13.51
CA ASN A 396 -38.46 -2.56 14.39
C ASN A 396 -38.42 -4.04 13.99
N PHE A 397 -37.23 -4.62 13.95
CA PHE A 397 -37.05 -6.05 13.79
C PHE A 397 -37.56 -6.79 15.05
N ARG A 398 -38.31 -7.85 14.85
CA ARG A 398 -38.86 -8.67 15.92
C ARG A 398 -38.55 -10.14 15.71
N ASN A 399 -38.49 -10.90 16.80
CA ASN A 399 -38.31 -12.37 16.78
C ASN A 399 -37.07 -12.85 16.03
N LEU A 400 -35.98 -12.04 16.00
CA LEU A 400 -34.73 -12.44 15.40
C LEU A 400 -34.14 -13.64 16.13
N LYS A 401 -33.59 -14.58 15.37
CA LYS A 401 -32.82 -15.71 15.91
C LYS A 401 -31.34 -15.35 16.00
N LEU A 402 -30.67 -15.79 17.06
CA LEU A 402 -29.23 -15.65 17.17
C LEU A 402 -28.58 -16.65 16.20
N LEU A 403 -27.92 -16.14 15.15
CA LEU A 403 -27.14 -16.97 14.22
C LEU A 403 -25.86 -17.48 14.88
N ILE A 404 -25.04 -16.54 15.34
CA ILE A 404 -23.78 -16.82 16.01
C ILE A 404 -23.47 -15.72 17.07
N LYS A 405 -22.91 -16.14 18.20
CA LYS A 405 -22.16 -15.28 19.09
C LYS A 405 -20.68 -15.61 18.88
N VAL A 406 -19.96 -14.65 18.30
CA VAL A 406 -18.52 -14.83 18.00
C VAL A 406 -17.72 -14.69 19.28
N LYS A 407 -16.73 -15.54 19.47
CA LYS A 407 -15.78 -15.51 20.57
C LYS A 407 -14.49 -14.84 20.14
N GLY A 408 -14.09 -13.79 20.85
CA GLY A 408 -12.83 -13.09 20.61
C GLY A 408 -12.83 -12.29 19.31
N LYS A 409 -11.65 -12.17 18.70
CA LYS A 409 -11.42 -11.36 17.51
C LYS A 409 -12.19 -11.89 16.29
N CYS A 410 -12.92 -11.01 15.61
CA CYS A 410 -13.62 -11.29 14.36
C CYS A 410 -13.16 -10.30 13.29
N THR A 411 -12.21 -10.71 12.47
CA THR A 411 -11.68 -9.91 11.37
C THR A 411 -12.54 -10.05 10.12
N THR A 412 -12.33 -9.21 9.11
CA THR A 412 -12.97 -9.38 7.79
C THR A 412 -12.61 -10.72 7.14
N ASP A 413 -11.44 -11.32 7.46
CA ASP A 413 -11.10 -12.67 7.03
C ASP A 413 -11.91 -13.78 7.72
N HIS A 414 -12.42 -13.51 8.92
CA HIS A 414 -13.35 -14.43 9.58
C HIS A 414 -14.78 -14.31 9.04
N ILE A 415 -15.13 -13.15 8.48
CA ILE A 415 -16.48 -12.87 7.95
C ILE A 415 -16.59 -13.25 6.47
N SER A 416 -15.62 -12.80 5.66
CA SER A 416 -15.52 -13.07 4.23
C SER A 416 -14.07 -13.33 3.86
N MET A 417 -13.63 -14.57 3.84
CA MET A 417 -12.25 -14.95 3.56
C MET A 417 -11.80 -14.52 2.16
N ALA A 418 -10.53 -14.11 2.06
CA ALA A 418 -9.83 -13.92 0.80
C ALA A 418 -9.32 -15.25 0.21
N GLY A 419 -8.28 -15.19 -0.59
CA GLY A 419 -7.65 -16.35 -1.22
C GLY A 419 -8.52 -16.96 -2.31
N PRO A 420 -8.80 -18.26 -2.32
CA PRO A 420 -9.56 -18.91 -3.38
C PRO A 420 -10.98 -18.35 -3.59
N TRP A 421 -11.57 -17.74 -2.58
CA TRP A 421 -12.90 -17.14 -2.63
C TRP A 421 -12.97 -15.89 -3.52
N LEU A 422 -11.86 -15.20 -3.70
CA LEU A 422 -11.79 -13.97 -4.50
C LEU A 422 -12.21 -14.17 -5.97
N LYS A 423 -12.18 -15.38 -6.49
CA LYS A 423 -12.71 -15.70 -7.82
C LYS A 423 -14.21 -15.44 -7.94
N TYR A 424 -14.93 -15.40 -6.82
CA TYR A 424 -16.38 -15.17 -6.76
C TYR A 424 -16.76 -13.73 -6.41
N ARG A 425 -15.81 -12.78 -6.40
CA ARG A 425 -16.11 -11.38 -6.03
C ARG A 425 -17.25 -10.73 -6.82
N GLY A 426 -17.42 -11.12 -8.07
CA GLY A 426 -18.52 -10.64 -8.91
C GLY A 426 -19.82 -11.45 -8.79
N HIS A 427 -19.88 -12.43 -7.88
CA HIS A 427 -21.02 -13.34 -7.72
C HIS A 427 -21.40 -13.47 -6.24
N LEU A 428 -22.28 -12.57 -5.77
CA LEU A 428 -22.59 -12.44 -4.34
C LEU A 428 -23.14 -13.74 -3.73
N ASN A 429 -23.97 -14.47 -4.46
CA ASN A 429 -24.52 -15.73 -3.95
C ASN A 429 -23.44 -16.80 -3.72
N ASN A 430 -22.45 -16.90 -4.61
CA ASN A 430 -21.38 -17.88 -4.48
C ASN A 430 -20.37 -17.49 -3.42
N ILE A 431 -19.97 -16.20 -3.33
CA ILE A 431 -19.03 -15.76 -2.31
C ILE A 431 -19.64 -15.87 -0.91
N SER A 432 -20.95 -15.70 -0.78
CA SER A 432 -21.66 -15.83 0.50
C SER A 432 -21.59 -17.24 1.13
N ASN A 433 -21.10 -18.25 0.39
CA ASN A 433 -20.82 -19.56 0.97
C ASN A 433 -19.64 -19.55 1.95
N ASN A 434 -18.88 -18.45 2.04
CA ASN A 434 -17.83 -18.31 3.05
C ASN A 434 -18.24 -17.43 4.25
N MET A 435 -19.48 -16.93 4.29
CA MET A 435 -19.95 -16.02 5.32
C MET A 435 -19.73 -16.58 6.74
N LEU A 436 -18.89 -15.90 7.52
CA LEU A 436 -18.60 -16.20 8.94
C LEU A 436 -17.99 -17.59 9.19
N THR A 437 -17.49 -18.28 8.15
CA THR A 437 -16.90 -19.61 8.29
C THR A 437 -15.59 -19.60 9.09
N GLY A 438 -14.90 -18.44 9.18
CA GLY A 438 -13.73 -18.26 10.05
C GLY A 438 -14.05 -17.86 11.48
N ALA A 439 -15.30 -17.50 11.78
CA ALA A 439 -15.70 -17.01 13.10
C ALA A 439 -15.86 -18.14 14.10
N ILE A 440 -15.26 -17.99 15.29
CA ILE A 440 -15.35 -18.99 16.36
C ILE A 440 -16.67 -18.80 17.14
N ASN A 441 -17.47 -19.83 17.21
CA ASN A 441 -18.71 -19.82 17.97
C ASN A 441 -18.43 -19.89 19.49
N PHE A 442 -18.93 -18.92 20.24
CA PHE A 442 -18.76 -18.81 21.70
C PHE A 442 -19.23 -20.05 22.46
N PHE A 443 -20.30 -20.71 22.01
CA PHE A 443 -20.95 -21.78 22.77
C PHE A 443 -20.24 -23.14 22.64
N ASN A 444 -19.52 -23.36 21.55
CA ASN A 444 -18.87 -24.67 21.32
C ASN A 444 -17.38 -24.58 20.95
N ASN A 445 -16.83 -23.37 20.88
CA ASN A 445 -15.43 -23.09 20.49
C ASN A 445 -15.01 -23.63 19.11
N LYS A 446 -15.94 -23.81 18.18
CA LYS A 446 -15.69 -24.29 16.83
C LYS A 446 -15.90 -23.16 15.81
N ALA A 447 -15.12 -23.16 14.74
CA ALA A 447 -15.38 -22.36 13.57
C ALA A 447 -16.42 -23.05 12.69
N ASP A 448 -17.15 -22.27 11.90
CA ASP A 448 -18.16 -22.74 10.96
C ASP A 448 -19.12 -23.81 11.52
N ASN A 449 -19.56 -23.61 12.75
CA ASN A 449 -20.42 -24.58 13.43
C ASN A 449 -21.41 -23.87 14.36
N VAL A 450 -22.65 -23.72 13.90
CA VAL A 450 -23.73 -23.04 14.64
C VAL A 450 -24.95 -23.95 14.74
N LYS A 451 -25.77 -23.73 15.78
CA LYS A 451 -26.97 -24.49 16.03
C LYS A 451 -28.16 -23.87 15.29
N ASN A 452 -28.83 -24.66 14.47
CA ASN A 452 -30.15 -24.30 13.96
C ASN A 452 -31.17 -24.35 15.11
N GLN A 453 -31.76 -23.21 15.43
CA GLN A 453 -32.72 -23.11 16.53
C GLN A 453 -34.12 -23.62 16.17
N LEU A 454 -34.36 -23.98 14.89
CA LEU A 454 -35.62 -24.61 14.45
C LEU A 454 -35.55 -26.11 14.59
N THR A 455 -34.45 -26.75 14.17
CA THR A 455 -34.30 -28.21 14.15
C THR A 455 -33.50 -28.74 15.34
N GLY A 456 -32.64 -27.93 15.92
CA GLY A 456 -31.72 -28.33 16.99
C GLY A 456 -30.35 -28.85 16.47
N ASP A 457 -30.17 -29.02 15.17
CA ASP A 457 -28.98 -29.57 14.54
C ASP A 457 -27.87 -28.51 14.44
N TYR A 458 -26.63 -28.95 14.29
CA TYR A 458 -25.47 -28.13 14.02
C TYR A 458 -25.06 -28.22 12.56
N GLY A 459 -24.71 -27.09 11.96
CA GLY A 459 -24.27 -26.99 10.58
C GLY A 459 -23.34 -25.81 10.32
N SER A 460 -22.93 -25.64 9.06
CA SER A 460 -22.14 -24.48 8.64
C SER A 460 -22.94 -23.18 8.80
N VAL A 461 -22.25 -22.07 9.02
CA VAL A 461 -22.93 -20.78 9.22
C VAL A 461 -23.74 -20.36 7.98
N PRO A 462 -23.21 -20.44 6.75
CA PRO A 462 -23.98 -20.08 5.55
C PRO A 462 -25.20 -20.96 5.34
N ASP A 463 -25.08 -22.27 5.56
CA ASP A 463 -26.20 -23.20 5.33
C ASP A 463 -27.35 -22.97 6.32
N ILE A 464 -27.04 -22.85 7.61
CA ILE A 464 -28.03 -22.54 8.62
C ILE A 464 -28.69 -21.18 8.36
N GLN A 465 -27.93 -20.20 7.90
CA GLN A 465 -28.48 -18.88 7.57
C GLN A 465 -29.39 -18.94 6.33
N ARG A 466 -29.05 -19.74 5.31
CA ARG A 466 -29.92 -19.95 4.16
C ARG A 466 -31.24 -20.64 4.54
N ASP A 467 -31.18 -21.57 5.47
CA ASP A 467 -32.39 -22.22 6.01
C ASP A 467 -33.28 -21.20 6.73
N TYR A 468 -32.72 -20.34 7.56
CA TYR A 468 -33.47 -19.24 8.17
C TYR A 468 -34.05 -18.28 7.13
N LEU A 469 -33.29 -17.91 6.09
CA LEU A 469 -33.77 -17.04 5.02
C LEU A 469 -34.94 -17.67 4.28
N PHE A 470 -34.85 -18.98 3.94
CA PHE A 470 -35.92 -19.75 3.29
C PHE A 470 -37.20 -19.76 4.11
N ASN A 471 -37.08 -19.84 5.44
CA ASN A 471 -38.21 -19.82 6.37
C ASN A 471 -38.66 -18.38 6.75
N GLY A 472 -38.14 -17.32 6.10
CA GLY A 472 -38.52 -15.93 6.36
C GLY A 472 -38.07 -15.39 7.72
N ILE A 473 -37.05 -15.99 8.32
CA ILE A 473 -36.56 -15.67 9.66
C ILE A 473 -35.35 -14.74 9.56
N GLY A 474 -35.47 -13.55 10.15
CA GLY A 474 -34.33 -12.64 10.32
C GLY A 474 -33.42 -13.09 11.47
N THR A 475 -32.14 -12.80 11.34
CA THR A 475 -31.13 -13.21 12.33
C THR A 475 -30.30 -12.05 12.87
N ILE A 476 -29.60 -12.31 13.98
CA ILE A 476 -28.65 -11.42 14.61
C ILE A 476 -27.31 -12.13 14.78
N VAL A 477 -26.23 -11.39 14.50
CA VAL A 477 -24.85 -11.76 14.81
C VAL A 477 -24.41 -10.95 16.03
N VAL A 478 -23.79 -11.61 16.99
CA VAL A 478 -23.23 -10.94 18.19
C VAL A 478 -21.71 -11.12 18.19
N GLY A 479 -20.98 -10.02 18.31
CA GLY A 479 -19.50 -10.02 18.36
C GLY A 479 -18.94 -9.23 19.54
N GLU A 480 -17.63 -9.22 19.64
CA GLU A 480 -16.90 -8.52 20.69
C GLU A 480 -16.35 -7.17 20.19
N GLU A 481 -15.15 -6.78 20.64
CA GLU A 481 -14.52 -5.52 20.27
C GLU A 481 -13.87 -5.58 18.90
N ASN A 482 -13.83 -4.44 18.20
CA ASN A 482 -13.18 -4.25 16.91
C ASN A 482 -13.64 -5.25 15.84
N TYR A 483 -14.92 -5.54 15.79
CA TYR A 483 -15.51 -6.45 14.81
C TYR A 483 -15.32 -5.94 13.38
N GLY A 484 -14.85 -6.83 12.49
CA GLY A 484 -14.56 -6.48 11.09
C GLY A 484 -13.20 -5.80 10.90
N GLU A 485 -12.28 -5.93 11.88
CA GLU A 485 -10.88 -5.49 11.71
C GLU A 485 -10.21 -6.20 10.54
N GLY A 486 -9.29 -5.50 9.86
CA GLY A 486 -8.51 -6.02 8.74
C GLY A 486 -8.80 -5.30 7.44
N SER A 487 -8.60 -5.99 6.32
CA SER A 487 -8.82 -5.43 4.98
C SER A 487 -10.27 -4.98 4.81
N SER A 488 -10.44 -3.85 4.14
CA SER A 488 -11.77 -3.39 3.75
C SER A 488 -12.38 -4.33 2.72
N ARG A 489 -13.44 -5.01 3.12
CA ARG A 489 -14.16 -5.93 2.25
C ARG A 489 -15.64 -5.64 2.36
N GLU A 490 -16.18 -5.07 1.31
CA GLU A 490 -17.61 -4.82 1.16
C GLU A 490 -18.39 -6.13 1.28
N HIS A 491 -17.83 -7.22 0.77
CA HIS A 491 -18.43 -8.55 0.89
C HIS A 491 -18.67 -8.98 2.33
N ALA A 492 -17.81 -8.58 3.28
CA ALA A 492 -18.03 -8.83 4.70
C ALA A 492 -19.29 -8.16 5.27
N ALA A 493 -19.81 -7.12 4.61
CA ALA A 493 -21.09 -6.50 4.90
C ALA A 493 -22.21 -7.02 3.98
N MET A 494 -21.90 -7.19 2.70
CA MET A 494 -22.89 -7.62 1.68
C MET A 494 -23.35 -9.06 1.89
N GLU A 495 -22.49 -9.99 2.23
CA GLU A 495 -22.83 -11.41 2.43
C GLU A 495 -23.84 -11.63 3.57
N PRO A 496 -23.64 -11.10 4.78
CA PRO A 496 -24.65 -11.17 5.83
C PRO A 496 -25.99 -10.54 5.41
N ARG A 497 -25.93 -9.37 4.73
CA ARG A 497 -27.12 -8.69 4.23
C ARG A 497 -27.85 -9.53 3.19
N HIS A 498 -27.14 -10.10 2.24
CA HIS A 498 -27.67 -10.96 1.17
C HIS A 498 -28.36 -12.20 1.73
N LEU A 499 -27.73 -12.84 2.71
CA LEU A 499 -28.29 -14.03 3.35
C LEU A 499 -29.35 -13.74 4.42
N GLY A 500 -29.70 -12.46 4.67
CA GLY A 500 -30.83 -12.09 5.52
C GLY A 500 -30.50 -11.84 6.99
N VAL A 501 -29.23 -11.66 7.36
CA VAL A 501 -28.86 -11.12 8.66
C VAL A 501 -29.39 -9.69 8.76
N LYS A 502 -30.11 -9.36 9.85
CA LYS A 502 -30.77 -8.08 10.04
C LYS A 502 -30.03 -7.16 11.00
N VAL A 503 -29.28 -7.73 11.94
CA VAL A 503 -28.61 -6.97 13.00
C VAL A 503 -27.25 -7.57 13.27
N ILE A 504 -26.26 -6.69 13.41
CA ILE A 504 -24.94 -7.03 13.94
C ILE A 504 -24.75 -6.21 15.21
N LEU A 505 -24.64 -6.89 16.33
CA LEU A 505 -24.51 -6.30 17.66
C LEU A 505 -23.14 -6.61 18.24
N VAL A 506 -22.33 -5.58 18.44
CA VAL A 506 -20.94 -5.73 18.90
C VAL A 506 -20.59 -4.68 19.96
N ARG A 507 -19.50 -4.89 20.68
CA ARG A 507 -18.98 -3.89 21.62
C ARG A 507 -18.39 -2.68 20.89
N SER A 508 -17.70 -2.92 19.78
CA SER A 508 -17.20 -1.90 18.85
C SER A 508 -16.96 -2.48 17.46
N PHE A 509 -17.09 -1.65 16.45
CA PHE A 509 -16.73 -1.99 15.06
C PHE A 509 -15.33 -1.49 14.74
N ALA A 510 -14.65 -2.19 13.84
CA ALA A 510 -13.60 -1.57 13.03
C ALA A 510 -14.24 -0.53 12.10
N ARG A 511 -13.61 0.64 11.98
CA ARG A 511 -14.22 1.80 11.33
C ARG A 511 -14.74 1.54 9.92
N ILE A 512 -13.89 0.98 9.07
CA ILE A 512 -14.23 0.74 7.67
C ILE A 512 -15.41 -0.23 7.57
N HIS A 513 -15.40 -1.28 8.38
CA HIS A 513 -16.49 -2.25 8.41
C HIS A 513 -17.80 -1.62 8.90
N GLU A 514 -17.73 -0.71 9.86
CA GLU A 514 -18.91 0.06 10.30
C GLU A 514 -19.51 0.88 9.15
N THR A 515 -18.66 1.54 8.35
CA THR A 515 -19.10 2.28 7.16
C THR A 515 -19.74 1.35 6.13
N ASN A 516 -19.15 0.19 5.87
CA ASN A 516 -19.70 -0.79 4.92
C ASN A 516 -21.07 -1.36 5.37
N LEU A 517 -21.34 -1.39 6.68
CA LEU A 517 -22.62 -1.87 7.23
C LEU A 517 -23.73 -0.83 7.18
N LYS A 518 -23.40 0.46 7.06
CA LYS A 518 -24.37 1.58 6.98
C LYS A 518 -24.91 1.74 5.55
#